data_2b11ec397ba816d1c2f0429c3ae8b9bb
#
_entry.id   2b11ec397ba816d1c2f0429c3ae8b9bb
#
_cell.length_a   1.000
_cell.length_b   1.000
_cell.length_c   1.000
_cell.angle_alpha   90.00
_cell.angle_beta   90.00
_cell.angle_gamma   90.00
#
_symmetry.space_group_name_H-M   'P 1'
#
loop_
_entity.id
_entity.type
_entity.pdbx_description
1 polymer ?
#
loop_
_entity_poly.entity_id
_entity_poly.type
_entity_poly.pdbx_seq_one_letter_code
_entity_poly.pdbx_strand_id
1 'polypeptide(L)'
;MIPIKNDREISMMRRACRITAAARALAGEMVRPGVTTKEIDKAVHDFIVSQGATPSFLNYSGYPASACISVNNTVIHGIPDGRVLQEGDIVSIDVGAYIGGFHGDCAATFACGEISPEAQRLIDVTRQSFY
;
A
#
# COMPACT_ATOMS: atom_id res chain seq x y z
N MET A 1 -25.68 -13.55 -4.92
CA MET A 1 -25.16 -14.78 -4.24
C MET A 1 -23.75 -14.47 -3.76
N ILE A 2 -23.43 -14.76 -2.50
CA ILE A 2 -22.07 -14.58 -1.95
C ILE A 2 -21.27 -15.84 -2.28
N PRO A 3 -20.17 -15.77 -3.07
CA PRO A 3 -19.36 -16.94 -3.39
C PRO A 3 -18.53 -17.36 -2.18
N ILE A 4 -18.71 -18.60 -1.74
CA ILE A 4 -17.90 -19.19 -0.66
C ILE A 4 -16.66 -19.81 -1.29
N LYS A 5 -15.46 -19.46 -0.77
CA LYS A 5 -14.18 -19.98 -1.24
C LYS A 5 -13.90 -21.35 -0.63
N ASN A 6 -13.42 -22.28 -1.44
CA ASN A 6 -12.90 -23.56 -0.97
C ASN A 6 -11.44 -23.45 -0.49
N ASP A 7 -10.92 -24.51 0.14
CA ASP A 7 -9.56 -24.50 0.73
C ASP A 7 -8.44 -24.20 -0.28
N ARG A 8 -8.58 -24.65 -1.52
CA ARG A 8 -7.63 -24.36 -2.61
C ARG A 8 -7.65 -22.87 -2.94
N GLU A 9 -8.82 -22.29 -3.11
CA GLU A 9 -8.99 -20.85 -3.39
C GLU A 9 -8.47 -20.01 -2.24
N ILE A 10 -8.75 -20.39 -0.99
CA ILE A 10 -8.22 -19.73 0.21
C ILE A 10 -6.69 -19.77 0.23
N SER A 11 -6.08 -20.92 -0.12
CA SER A 11 -4.62 -21.04 -0.19
C SER A 11 -4.01 -20.10 -1.23
N MET A 12 -4.66 -19.96 -2.40
CA MET A 12 -4.20 -19.05 -3.45
C MET A 12 -4.39 -17.56 -3.05
N MET A 13 -5.51 -17.22 -2.42
CA MET A 13 -5.72 -15.88 -1.86
C MET A 13 -4.66 -15.54 -0.81
N ARG A 14 -4.31 -16.47 0.08
CA ARG A 14 -3.25 -16.28 1.08
C ARG A 14 -1.90 -15.95 0.42
N ARG A 15 -1.58 -16.56 -0.73
CA ARG A 15 -0.37 -16.24 -1.47
C ARG A 15 -0.40 -14.80 -1.97
N ALA A 16 -1.48 -14.36 -2.60
CA ALA A 16 -1.64 -12.98 -3.04
C ALA A 16 -1.52 -11.99 -1.87
N CYS A 17 -2.23 -12.25 -0.77
CA CYS A 17 -2.21 -11.41 0.43
C CYS A 17 -0.81 -11.32 1.08
N ARG A 18 -0.03 -12.40 1.09
CA ARG A 18 1.36 -12.37 1.62
C ARG A 18 2.26 -11.48 0.80
N ILE A 19 2.17 -11.55 -0.54
CA ILE A 19 2.94 -10.68 -1.43
C ILE A 19 2.55 -9.22 -1.21
N THR A 20 1.26 -8.94 -1.14
CA THR A 20 0.73 -7.60 -0.91
C THR A 20 1.18 -7.03 0.45
N ALA A 21 1.08 -7.82 1.51
CA ALA A 21 1.51 -7.40 2.84
C ALA A 21 3.03 -7.11 2.91
N ALA A 22 3.84 -7.93 2.23
CA ALA A 22 5.28 -7.72 2.16
C ALA A 22 5.63 -6.46 1.34
N ALA A 23 4.94 -6.21 0.23
CA ALA A 23 5.11 -5.01 -0.57
C ALA A 23 4.75 -3.74 0.22
N ARG A 24 3.65 -3.77 0.99
CA ARG A 24 3.26 -2.68 1.89
C ARG A 24 4.30 -2.45 2.99
N ALA A 25 4.85 -3.51 3.59
CA ALA A 25 5.89 -3.40 4.60
C ALA A 25 7.15 -2.73 4.04
N LEU A 26 7.62 -3.18 2.86
CA LEU A 26 8.72 -2.55 2.13
C LEU A 26 8.46 -1.06 1.88
N ALA A 27 7.27 -0.72 1.40
CA ALA A 27 6.90 0.68 1.18
C ALA A 27 6.96 1.50 2.46
N GLY A 28 6.47 0.94 3.58
CA GLY A 28 6.51 1.60 4.89
C GLY A 28 7.93 1.86 5.41
N GLU A 29 8.85 0.91 5.20
CA GLU A 29 10.27 1.06 5.56
C GLU A 29 10.98 2.18 4.77
N MET A 30 10.45 2.50 3.59
CA MET A 30 10.98 3.58 2.74
C MET A 30 10.46 4.97 3.14
N VAL A 31 9.41 5.06 3.94
CA VAL A 31 8.83 6.35 4.35
C VAL A 31 9.79 7.07 5.30
N ARG A 32 10.48 8.05 4.76
CA ARG A 32 11.39 8.95 5.49
C ARG A 32 11.56 10.27 4.73
N PRO A 33 11.96 11.35 5.41
CA PRO A 33 12.25 12.61 4.74
C PRO A 33 13.26 12.45 3.60
N GLY A 34 13.00 13.11 2.48
CA GLY A 34 13.87 13.12 1.29
C GLY A 34 13.55 12.07 0.23
N VAL A 35 12.71 11.07 0.52
CA VAL A 35 12.24 10.07 -0.46
C VAL A 35 11.02 10.62 -1.20
N THR A 36 10.91 10.34 -2.51
CA THR A 36 9.74 10.69 -3.30
C THR A 36 8.69 9.58 -3.28
N THR A 37 7.42 9.94 -3.44
CA THR A 37 6.35 8.96 -3.56
C THR A 37 6.54 8.06 -4.79
N LYS A 38 7.15 8.57 -5.86
CA LYS A 38 7.50 7.80 -7.07
C LYS A 38 8.57 6.73 -6.82
N GLU A 39 9.57 7.02 -5.97
CA GLU A 39 10.59 6.01 -5.60
C GLU A 39 9.97 4.87 -4.82
N ILE A 40 9.02 5.15 -3.92
CA ILE A 40 8.29 4.14 -3.17
C ILE A 40 7.44 3.28 -4.12
N ASP A 41 6.69 3.90 -5.04
CA ASP A 41 5.89 3.18 -6.04
C ASP A 41 6.74 2.25 -6.90
N LYS A 42 7.91 2.75 -7.35
CA LYS A 42 8.85 1.95 -8.13
C LYS A 42 9.32 0.71 -7.36
N ALA A 43 9.67 0.87 -6.10
CA ALA A 43 10.12 -0.25 -5.26
C ALA A 43 8.98 -1.28 -5.03
N VAL A 44 7.76 -0.82 -4.81
CA VAL A 44 6.56 -1.68 -4.72
C VAL A 44 6.35 -2.46 -6.02
N HIS A 45 6.42 -1.77 -7.16
CA HIS A 45 6.31 -2.40 -8.48
C HIS A 45 7.33 -3.52 -8.66
N ASP A 46 8.61 -3.17 -8.49
CA ASP A 46 9.73 -4.09 -8.70
C ASP A 46 9.63 -5.30 -7.76
N PHE A 47 9.24 -5.10 -6.51
CA PHE A 47 9.04 -6.17 -5.55
C PHE A 47 7.91 -7.12 -5.98
N ILE A 48 6.73 -6.60 -6.33
CA ILE A 48 5.57 -7.41 -6.74
C ILE A 48 5.93 -8.25 -7.97
N VAL A 49 6.58 -7.65 -8.97
CA VAL A 49 7.02 -8.33 -10.18
C VAL A 49 8.06 -9.42 -9.87
N SER A 50 9.00 -9.16 -8.95
CA SER A 50 10.00 -10.14 -8.52
C SER A 50 9.40 -11.39 -7.87
N GLN A 51 8.20 -11.26 -7.29
CA GLN A 51 7.44 -12.38 -6.71
C GLN A 51 6.62 -13.18 -7.74
N GLY A 52 6.74 -12.83 -9.03
CA GLY A 52 5.94 -13.43 -10.10
C GLY A 52 4.47 -13.02 -10.08
N ALA A 53 4.17 -11.90 -9.42
CA ALA A 53 2.84 -11.30 -9.36
C ALA A 53 2.74 -10.05 -10.24
N THR A 54 1.54 -9.53 -10.41
CA THR A 54 1.27 -8.29 -11.14
C THR A 54 0.68 -7.26 -10.17
N PRO A 55 1.13 -5.97 -10.19
CA PRO A 55 0.47 -4.91 -9.43
C PRO A 55 -1.00 -4.79 -9.83
N SER A 56 -1.91 -4.86 -8.85
CA SER A 56 -3.35 -4.91 -9.13
C SER A 56 -3.91 -3.59 -9.65
N PHE A 57 -3.31 -2.46 -9.22
CA PHE A 57 -3.84 -1.12 -9.52
C PHE A 57 -3.34 -0.57 -10.85
N LEU A 58 -2.15 -0.98 -11.29
CA LEU A 58 -1.55 -0.50 -12.52
C LEU A 58 -2.46 -0.78 -13.73
N ASN A 59 -2.84 0.28 -14.43
CA ASN A 59 -3.76 0.28 -15.57
C ASN A 59 -5.22 -0.09 -15.24
N TYR A 60 -5.56 -0.32 -13.96
CA TYR A 60 -6.96 -0.51 -13.59
C TYR A 60 -7.73 0.80 -13.74
N SER A 61 -8.72 0.83 -14.60
CA SER A 61 -9.49 2.03 -14.95
C SER A 61 -8.62 3.26 -15.29
N GLY A 62 -7.42 3.03 -15.87
CA GLY A 62 -6.48 4.08 -16.25
C GLY A 62 -5.59 4.58 -15.12
N TYR A 63 -5.58 3.92 -13.94
CA TYR A 63 -4.68 4.29 -12.85
C TYR A 63 -3.21 4.05 -13.24
N PRO A 64 -2.30 5.06 -13.10
CA PRO A 64 -0.99 5.02 -13.75
C PRO A 64 0.14 4.40 -12.90
N ALA A 65 -0.16 3.91 -11.68
CA ALA A 65 0.85 3.49 -10.71
C ALA A 65 0.54 2.11 -10.09
N SER A 66 1.50 1.55 -9.39
CA SER A 66 1.39 0.23 -8.74
C SER A 66 0.82 0.30 -7.33
N ALA A 67 0.97 1.45 -6.67
CA ALA A 67 0.45 1.74 -5.34
C ALA A 67 -0.31 3.07 -5.33
N CYS A 68 -1.27 3.23 -4.41
CA CYS A 68 -1.81 4.53 -4.06
C CYS A 68 -1.01 5.08 -2.87
N ILE A 69 -0.45 6.28 -3.00
CA ILE A 69 0.35 6.92 -1.96
C ILE A 69 -0.24 8.29 -1.66
N SER A 70 -1.00 8.34 -0.57
CA SER A 70 -1.78 9.51 -0.17
C SER A 70 -1.11 10.21 1.01
N VAL A 71 -0.69 11.46 0.81
CA VAL A 71 0.08 12.23 1.80
C VAL A 71 -0.81 13.29 2.43
N ASN A 72 -0.86 13.34 3.75
CA ASN A 72 -1.58 14.33 4.56
C ASN A 72 -3.06 14.45 4.18
N ASN A 73 -3.48 15.57 3.57
CA ASN A 73 -4.87 15.85 3.21
C ASN A 73 -5.39 15.08 1.98
N THR A 74 -4.53 14.36 1.28
CA THR A 74 -4.96 13.43 0.24
C THR A 74 -5.56 12.20 0.92
N VAL A 75 -6.89 12.07 0.89
CA VAL A 75 -7.59 11.04 1.68
C VAL A 75 -7.34 9.64 1.13
N ILE A 76 -7.42 9.46 -0.20
CA ILE A 76 -7.31 8.16 -0.88
C ILE A 76 -6.86 8.37 -2.33
N HIS A 77 -6.35 7.31 -2.96
CA HIS A 77 -5.98 7.24 -4.37
C HIS A 77 -4.93 8.27 -4.81
N GLY A 78 -4.04 8.70 -3.90
CA GLY A 78 -2.92 9.56 -4.24
C GLY A 78 -2.04 8.91 -5.31
N ILE A 79 -1.83 9.63 -6.43
CA ILE A 79 -0.97 9.16 -7.52
C ILE A 79 0.47 9.49 -7.17
N PRO A 80 1.36 8.48 -7.12
CA PRO A 80 2.79 8.69 -6.87
C PRO A 80 3.42 9.62 -7.93
N ASP A 81 4.16 10.60 -7.45
CA ASP A 81 4.83 11.61 -8.29
C ASP A 81 6.19 12.02 -7.73
N GLY A 82 6.72 13.16 -8.16
CA GLY A 82 7.98 13.74 -7.68
C GLY A 82 7.91 14.43 -6.32
N ARG A 83 6.78 14.33 -5.59
CA ARG A 83 6.66 14.90 -4.25
C ARG A 83 7.66 14.25 -3.30
N VAL A 84 8.51 15.06 -2.72
CA VAL A 84 9.47 14.66 -1.69
C VAL A 84 8.78 14.66 -0.33
N LEU A 85 8.85 13.54 0.39
CA LEU A 85 8.34 13.41 1.74
C LEU A 85 9.15 14.27 2.71
N GLN A 86 8.46 14.86 3.67
CA GLN A 86 9.03 15.76 4.67
C GLN A 86 8.78 15.22 6.08
N GLU A 87 9.60 15.68 7.01
CA GLU A 87 9.37 15.48 8.44
C GLU A 87 7.97 15.92 8.84
N GLY A 88 7.24 15.09 9.55
CA GLY A 88 5.88 15.37 9.99
C GLY A 88 4.77 14.93 9.02
N ASP A 89 5.10 14.47 7.80
CA ASP A 89 4.10 13.91 6.89
C ASP A 89 3.52 12.60 7.44
N ILE A 90 2.24 12.38 7.23
CA ILE A 90 1.60 11.07 7.35
C ILE A 90 1.30 10.53 5.96
N VAL A 91 1.67 9.28 5.71
CA VAL A 91 1.65 8.69 4.38
C VAL A 91 0.82 7.41 4.39
N SER A 92 -0.36 7.47 3.79
CA SER A 92 -1.22 6.28 3.61
C SER A 92 -0.83 5.58 2.32
N ILE A 93 -0.40 4.33 2.46
CA ILE A 93 0.04 3.50 1.32
C ILE A 93 -0.91 2.32 1.18
N ASP A 94 -1.49 2.21 -0.01
CA ASP A 94 -2.41 1.14 -0.39
C ASP A 94 -1.80 0.36 -1.55
N VAL A 95 -1.77 -0.96 -1.41
CA VAL A 95 -1.07 -1.87 -2.33
C VAL A 95 -1.96 -3.05 -2.67
N GLY A 96 -1.97 -3.43 -3.93
CA GLY A 96 -2.62 -4.64 -4.41
C GLY A 96 -1.68 -5.49 -5.27
N ALA A 97 -1.72 -6.81 -5.09
CA ALA A 97 -0.98 -7.76 -5.91
C ALA A 97 -1.91 -8.88 -6.43
N TYR A 98 -1.75 -9.19 -7.72
CA TYR A 98 -2.52 -10.23 -8.40
C TYR A 98 -1.62 -11.41 -8.75
N ILE A 99 -2.01 -12.60 -8.33
CA ILE A 99 -1.33 -13.84 -8.68
C ILE A 99 -2.29 -15.04 -8.61
N GLY A 100 -2.18 -15.94 -9.60
CA GLY A 100 -2.94 -17.19 -9.60
C GLY A 100 -4.46 -17.01 -9.64
N GLY A 101 -4.97 -15.92 -10.21
CA GLY A 101 -6.40 -15.61 -10.31
C GLY A 101 -6.98 -14.86 -9.11
N PHE A 102 -6.16 -14.47 -8.12
CA PHE A 102 -6.62 -13.78 -6.90
C PHE A 102 -5.83 -12.50 -6.64
N HIS A 103 -6.51 -11.50 -6.09
CA HIS A 103 -5.92 -10.27 -5.60
C HIS A 103 -5.70 -10.36 -4.08
N GLY A 104 -4.57 -9.81 -3.64
CA GLY A 104 -4.42 -9.34 -2.27
C GLY A 104 -4.52 -7.82 -2.27
N ASP A 105 -5.04 -7.25 -1.20
CA ASP A 105 -5.25 -5.82 -1.05
C ASP A 105 -5.05 -5.43 0.41
N CYS A 106 -4.24 -4.43 0.68
CA CYS A 106 -4.04 -3.92 2.04
C CYS A 106 -3.44 -2.52 2.07
N ALA A 107 -3.87 -1.74 3.06
CA ALA A 107 -3.37 -0.40 3.30
C ALA A 107 -2.84 -0.22 4.73
N ALA A 108 -1.99 0.77 4.92
CA ALA A 108 -1.58 1.29 6.22
C ALA A 108 -1.07 2.72 6.08
N THR A 109 -1.12 3.46 7.19
CA THR A 109 -0.55 4.81 7.28
C THR A 109 0.75 4.78 8.08
N PHE A 110 1.77 5.44 7.55
CA PHE A 110 3.12 5.52 8.10
C PHE A 110 3.49 6.96 8.43
N ALA A 111 4.20 7.15 9.54
CA ALA A 111 4.77 8.42 9.90
C ALA A 111 6.08 8.67 9.12
N CYS A 112 6.27 9.86 8.61
CA CYS A 112 7.52 10.30 8.01
C CYS A 112 8.31 11.13 9.03
N GLY A 113 9.24 10.47 9.75
CA GLY A 113 9.95 11.07 10.87
C GLY A 113 9.06 11.29 12.09
N GLU A 114 9.27 12.37 12.82
CA GLU A 114 8.45 12.75 13.98
C GLU A 114 7.18 13.46 13.51
N ILE A 115 6.01 12.92 13.89
CA ILE A 115 4.70 13.50 13.58
C ILE A 115 4.07 14.11 14.84
N SER A 116 3.08 14.97 14.63
CA SER A 116 2.35 15.57 15.76
C SER A 116 1.60 14.53 16.58
N PRO A 117 1.39 14.76 17.89
CA PRO A 117 0.57 13.86 18.73
C PRO A 117 -0.85 13.67 18.19
N GLU A 118 -1.40 14.69 17.54
CA GLU A 118 -2.72 14.64 16.91
C GLU A 118 -2.72 13.69 15.70
N ALA A 119 -1.70 13.78 14.85
CA ALA A 119 -1.53 12.87 13.70
C ALA A 119 -1.30 11.43 14.17
N GLN A 120 -0.48 11.21 15.21
CA GLN A 120 -0.27 9.90 15.79
C GLN A 120 -1.57 9.32 16.34
N ARG A 121 -2.34 10.12 17.07
CA ARG A 121 -3.64 9.70 17.59
C ARG A 121 -4.60 9.30 16.47
N LEU A 122 -4.63 10.04 15.36
CA LEU A 122 -5.47 9.71 14.20
C LEU A 122 -5.10 8.33 13.64
N ILE A 123 -3.81 8.06 13.46
CA ILE A 123 -3.31 6.75 12.99
C ILE A 123 -3.74 5.65 13.97
N ASP A 124 -3.52 5.83 15.25
CA ASP A 124 -3.79 4.82 16.28
C ASP A 124 -5.28 4.50 16.40
N VAL A 125 -6.15 5.52 16.42
CA VAL A 125 -7.62 5.34 16.50
C VAL A 125 -8.14 4.66 15.24
N THR A 126 -7.66 5.08 14.07
CA THR A 126 -8.05 4.45 12.80
C THR A 126 -7.65 2.97 12.78
N ARG A 127 -6.44 2.66 13.23
CA ARG A 127 -5.97 1.29 13.34
C ARG A 127 -6.78 0.46 14.34
N GLN A 128 -7.11 1.02 15.51
CA GLN A 128 -7.92 0.36 16.52
C GLN A 128 -9.35 0.09 16.04
N SER A 129 -9.93 0.98 15.24
CA SER A 129 -11.29 0.80 14.72
C SER A 129 -11.42 -0.34 13.70
N PHE A 130 -10.31 -0.83 13.19
CA PHE A 130 -10.27 -1.98 12.28
C PHE A 130 -10.36 -3.32 13.03
N TYR A 131 -9.89 -3.39 14.27
CA TYR A 131 -9.89 -4.60 15.12
C TYR A 131 -11.03 -4.57 16.13
#